data_904172ff9213300dbb712cf38e4d6e56
#
_entry.id   904172ff9213300dbb712cf38e4d6e56
#
_cell.length_a   1.000
_cell.length_b   1.000
_cell.length_c   1.000
_cell.angle_alpha   90.00
_cell.angle_beta   90.00
_cell.angle_gamma   90.00
#
_symmetry.space_group_name_H-M   'P 1'
#
loop_
_entity.id
_entity.type
_entity.pdbx_description
1 polymer ?
#
loop_
_entity_poly.entity_id
_entity_poly.type
_entity_poly.pdbx_seq_one_letter_code
_entity_poly.pdbx_strand_id
1 'polypeptide(L)'
;MIKKLIQRGMDVARLNFSHDPHNLQLEKINMVRQASAELNAPVAILADIQGPKIRVAALENPIELVKDSDVTVTTREGASGANIVPTIYKNLPHDVIAGSRIMIDDGRLELRVSEVVSDTDVLCTVVKGGLLKSKKGINLPGVNVSAPSVTEKDLNDIEFALDQDVDYIALSFVRRASDIERVKQIIHKRKKDTPVVAKIERHEAIENFDAILKATDAVMVARGDLGVELSPERVPTIQKTIIQKCNQAGKPVIVATQMLESMVDNPMPTRAEASDVANAVIDGADAIMLSGETATGNYPEEAVAVMSKISEDVERFVLRNRQNLTKSFNPIHMVADGLCYATTHTAIDLGAKLIVAYTESGRTALLISKYRPSLPILAITVSDKISRRINLYWGVLPATISRVTSLEEVMTRSEEAAIASGKVKNGDHILITAGIPFGKAGSTNIMKIQKITKAPEDASVDAARSVKTRRIAQFECAESRVKLSFDRSLCTSCGDCVAVCPFKIFEMKNGEITVIEENLRDCGKDCLCVQYCPYNAISIS
;
A
#
# COMPACT_ATOMS: atom_id res chain seq x y z
N MET A 1 -0.03 19.32 5.02
CA MET A 1 -0.23 17.92 5.42
C MET A 1 0.36 16.94 4.40
N ILE A 2 -0.09 16.88 3.14
CA ILE A 2 0.33 15.86 2.14
C ILE A 2 1.85 15.71 2.03
N LYS A 3 2.62 16.82 1.98
CA LYS A 3 4.10 16.76 1.96
C LYS A 3 4.68 16.00 3.16
N LYS A 4 4.11 16.19 4.34
CA LYS A 4 4.55 15.47 5.54
C LYS A 4 4.27 13.97 5.42
N LEU A 5 3.09 13.58 4.91
CA LEU A 5 2.75 12.17 4.68
C LEU A 5 3.73 11.52 3.69
N ILE A 6 4.07 12.21 2.58
CA ILE A 6 5.08 11.73 1.62
C ILE A 6 6.45 11.56 2.31
N GLN A 7 6.88 12.53 3.10
CA GLN A 7 8.15 12.46 3.83
C GLN A 7 8.19 11.36 4.89
N ARG A 8 7.02 10.95 5.41
CA ARG A 8 6.89 9.82 6.36
C ARG A 8 6.76 8.46 5.69
N GLY A 9 6.66 8.40 4.35
CA GLY A 9 6.69 7.15 3.58
C GLY A 9 5.40 6.83 2.83
N MET A 10 4.55 7.80 2.55
CA MET A 10 3.40 7.60 1.67
C MET A 10 3.85 7.50 0.20
N ASP A 11 3.66 6.33 -0.40
CA ASP A 11 4.00 6.02 -1.79
C ASP A 11 2.78 6.08 -2.72
N VAL A 12 1.58 5.84 -2.17
CA VAL A 12 0.32 5.82 -2.92
C VAL A 12 -0.73 6.61 -2.16
N ALA A 13 -1.36 7.59 -2.82
CA ALA A 13 -2.51 8.31 -2.32
C ALA A 13 -3.80 7.66 -2.81
N ARG A 14 -4.53 7.00 -1.91
CA ARG A 14 -5.87 6.45 -2.21
C ARG A 14 -6.92 7.54 -2.04
N LEU A 15 -7.68 7.81 -3.09
CA LEU A 15 -8.79 8.74 -3.10
C LEU A 15 -10.12 7.97 -3.14
N ASN A 16 -10.95 8.17 -2.10
CA ASN A 16 -12.24 7.49 -1.99
C ASN A 16 -13.33 8.27 -2.74
N PHE A 17 -13.87 7.69 -3.81
CA PHE A 17 -14.91 8.29 -4.64
C PHE A 17 -16.33 8.08 -4.08
N SER A 18 -16.47 7.46 -2.90
CA SER A 18 -17.80 7.22 -2.29
C SER A 18 -18.45 8.47 -1.71
N HIS A 19 -17.68 9.50 -1.36
CA HIS A 19 -18.17 10.61 -0.53
C HIS A 19 -18.11 11.98 -1.21
N ASP A 20 -17.00 12.29 -1.89
CA ASP A 20 -16.76 13.63 -2.40
C ASP A 20 -17.16 13.76 -3.89
N PRO A 21 -17.68 14.92 -4.32
CA PRO A 21 -17.94 15.20 -5.72
C PRO A 21 -16.63 15.39 -6.50
N HIS A 22 -16.70 15.30 -7.83
CA HIS A 22 -15.55 15.32 -8.72
C HIS A 22 -14.65 16.57 -8.57
N ASN A 23 -15.23 17.75 -8.29
CA ASN A 23 -14.44 18.96 -8.08
C ASN A 23 -13.51 18.86 -6.86
N LEU A 24 -13.97 18.31 -5.74
CA LEU A 24 -13.13 18.07 -4.56
C LEU A 24 -12.10 16.96 -4.80
N GLN A 25 -12.46 15.93 -5.56
CA GLN A 25 -11.49 14.91 -5.98
C GLN A 25 -10.38 15.52 -6.84
N LEU A 26 -10.72 16.43 -7.77
CA LEU A 26 -9.76 17.16 -8.60
C LEU A 26 -8.78 17.99 -7.75
N GLU A 27 -9.29 18.71 -6.76
CA GLU A 27 -8.44 19.49 -5.84
C GLU A 27 -7.45 18.59 -5.11
N LYS A 28 -7.90 17.43 -4.60
CA LYS A 28 -7.03 16.45 -3.94
C LYS A 28 -5.96 15.88 -4.89
N ILE A 29 -6.33 15.53 -6.12
CA ILE A 29 -5.41 15.06 -7.16
C ILE A 29 -4.32 16.11 -7.39
N ASN A 30 -4.72 17.37 -7.59
CA ASN A 30 -3.78 18.46 -7.83
C ASN A 30 -2.84 18.71 -6.65
N MET A 31 -3.36 18.67 -5.42
CA MET A 31 -2.54 18.79 -4.19
C MET A 31 -1.50 17.68 -4.08
N VAL A 32 -1.88 16.42 -4.38
CA VAL A 32 -0.94 15.28 -4.35
C VAL A 32 0.13 15.45 -5.44
N ARG A 33 -0.26 15.79 -6.68
CA ARG A 33 0.66 16.01 -7.79
C ARG A 33 1.65 17.14 -7.51
N GLN A 34 1.15 18.26 -6.98
CA GLN A 34 1.99 19.39 -6.59
C GLN A 34 2.99 19.00 -5.49
N ALA A 35 2.53 18.37 -4.42
CA ALA A 35 3.40 17.94 -3.31
C ALA A 35 4.47 16.94 -3.77
N SER A 36 4.09 15.99 -4.64
CA SER A 36 4.99 15.02 -5.26
C SER A 36 6.08 15.70 -6.09
N ALA A 37 5.70 16.69 -6.93
CA ALA A 37 6.64 17.44 -7.76
C ALA A 37 7.61 18.30 -6.91
N GLU A 38 7.10 19.01 -5.90
CA GLU A 38 7.93 19.85 -5.03
C GLU A 38 8.93 19.07 -4.18
N LEU A 39 8.61 17.80 -3.83
CA LEU A 39 9.51 16.91 -3.10
C LEU A 39 10.38 16.05 -4.01
N ASN A 40 10.16 16.14 -5.33
CA ASN A 40 10.76 15.22 -6.31
C ASN A 40 10.61 13.74 -5.89
N ALA A 41 9.45 13.39 -5.34
CA ALA A 41 9.12 12.06 -4.87
C ALA A 41 7.86 11.58 -5.60
N PRO A 42 7.96 10.61 -6.53
CA PRO A 42 6.81 10.13 -7.28
C PRO A 42 5.81 9.47 -6.33
N VAL A 43 4.53 9.89 -6.40
CA VAL A 43 3.42 9.33 -5.63
C VAL A 43 2.34 8.88 -6.61
N ALA A 44 1.91 7.62 -6.51
CA ALA A 44 0.80 7.12 -7.30
C ALA A 44 -0.55 7.60 -6.74
N ILE A 45 -1.54 7.74 -7.62
CA ILE A 45 -2.93 8.02 -7.23
C ILE A 45 -3.79 6.82 -7.57
N LEU A 46 -4.47 6.28 -6.55
CA LEU A 46 -5.41 5.18 -6.65
C LEU A 46 -6.83 5.72 -6.44
N ALA A 47 -7.65 5.70 -7.50
CA ALA A 47 -9.08 6.02 -7.42
C ALA A 47 -9.86 4.79 -6.92
N ASP A 48 -10.42 4.88 -5.72
CA ASP A 48 -11.21 3.80 -5.11
C ASP A 48 -12.69 4.04 -5.37
N ILE A 49 -13.25 3.29 -6.33
CA ILE A 49 -14.61 3.41 -6.85
C ILE A 49 -15.59 2.75 -5.89
N GLN A 50 -16.73 3.41 -5.65
CA GLN A 50 -17.70 3.04 -4.63
C GLN A 50 -18.27 1.62 -4.78
N GLY A 51 -18.64 1.22 -6.01
CA GLY A 51 -19.36 -0.01 -6.27
C GLY A 51 -20.83 0.01 -5.80
N PRO A 52 -21.55 -1.10 -5.93
CA PRO A 52 -22.98 -1.21 -5.61
C PRO A 52 -23.20 -1.32 -4.09
N LYS A 53 -22.91 -0.26 -3.32
CA LYS A 53 -23.10 -0.27 -1.88
C LYS A 53 -24.58 -0.13 -1.52
N ILE A 54 -25.14 -1.20 -0.95
CA ILE A 54 -26.52 -1.21 -0.43
C ILE A 54 -26.56 -0.36 0.85
N ARG A 55 -27.61 0.45 1.02
CA ARG A 55 -27.72 1.35 2.18
C ARG A 55 -29.17 1.45 2.66
N VAL A 56 -29.31 1.76 3.94
CA VAL A 56 -30.53 2.30 4.52
C VAL A 56 -30.84 3.63 3.84
N ALA A 57 -32.09 3.87 3.49
CA ALA A 57 -32.52 5.14 2.93
C ALA A 57 -32.40 6.29 3.94
N ALA A 58 -32.74 7.51 3.56
CA ALA A 58 -32.80 8.62 4.49
C ALA A 58 -33.92 8.38 5.51
N LEU A 59 -33.59 8.52 6.79
CA LEU A 59 -34.56 8.47 7.90
C LEU A 59 -34.81 9.87 8.41
N GLU A 60 -36.04 10.20 8.72
CA GLU A 60 -36.38 11.48 9.40
C GLU A 60 -35.79 11.52 10.81
N ASN A 61 -35.90 10.42 11.54
CA ASN A 61 -35.33 10.23 12.86
C ASN A 61 -34.65 8.88 12.94
N PRO A 62 -33.60 8.72 13.76
CA PRO A 62 -33.01 7.41 14.05
C PRO A 62 -34.06 6.43 14.60
N ILE A 63 -33.98 5.15 14.25
CA ILE A 63 -34.91 4.10 14.68
C ILE A 63 -34.21 3.24 15.73
N GLU A 64 -34.83 3.06 16.88
CA GLU A 64 -34.36 2.10 17.89
C GLU A 64 -34.83 0.69 17.52
N LEU A 65 -33.86 -0.17 17.15
CA LEU A 65 -34.08 -1.59 16.87
C LEU A 65 -33.99 -2.38 18.18
N VAL A 66 -35.12 -2.88 18.67
CA VAL A 66 -35.16 -3.65 19.92
C VAL A 66 -34.91 -5.13 19.61
N LYS A 67 -34.01 -5.75 20.33
CA LYS A 67 -33.70 -7.18 20.16
C LYS A 67 -34.96 -8.03 20.30
N ASP A 68 -35.09 -9.06 19.48
CA ASP A 68 -36.18 -10.03 19.41
C ASP A 68 -37.56 -9.41 18.97
N SER A 69 -37.58 -8.13 18.54
CA SER A 69 -38.75 -7.52 17.93
C SER A 69 -38.78 -7.74 16.41
N ASP A 70 -39.99 -7.63 15.84
CA ASP A 70 -40.17 -7.70 14.40
C ASP A 70 -40.08 -6.30 13.78
N VAL A 71 -39.42 -6.20 12.63
CA VAL A 71 -39.28 -5.02 11.80
C VAL A 71 -39.47 -5.37 10.33
N THR A 72 -40.01 -4.44 9.55
CA THR A 72 -40.16 -4.59 8.11
C THR A 72 -39.07 -3.82 7.40
N VAL A 73 -38.20 -4.53 6.65
CA VAL A 73 -37.29 -3.90 5.70
C VAL A 73 -38.05 -3.68 4.39
N THR A 74 -38.08 -2.44 3.92
CA THR A 74 -38.91 -2.08 2.76
C THR A 74 -38.14 -1.30 1.70
N THR A 75 -38.49 -1.53 0.44
CA THR A 75 -37.98 -0.80 -0.74
C THR A 75 -38.92 0.31 -1.20
N ARG A 76 -40.06 0.52 -0.50
CA ARG A 76 -41.04 1.59 -0.80
C ARG A 76 -40.44 2.96 -0.50
N GLU A 77 -40.55 3.86 -1.46
CA GLU A 77 -40.07 5.24 -1.30
C GLU A 77 -40.95 5.99 -0.27
N GLY A 78 -40.28 6.76 0.60
CA GLY A 78 -41.00 7.55 1.63
C GLY A 78 -41.57 6.74 2.80
N ALA A 79 -41.32 5.42 2.86
CA ALA A 79 -41.80 4.63 3.98
C ALA A 79 -41.05 5.04 5.27
N SER A 80 -41.82 5.28 6.33
CA SER A 80 -41.35 5.67 7.66
C SER A 80 -42.19 5.02 8.77
N GLY A 81 -41.60 4.82 9.93
CA GLY A 81 -42.26 4.23 11.11
C GLY A 81 -41.23 3.59 12.05
N ALA A 82 -41.64 3.39 13.31
CA ALA A 82 -40.75 2.84 14.34
C ALA A 82 -40.20 1.45 14.02
N ASN A 83 -40.99 0.64 13.29
CA ASN A 83 -40.61 -0.73 12.91
C ASN A 83 -40.40 -0.86 11.40
N ILE A 84 -40.07 0.22 10.69
CA ILE A 84 -39.87 0.23 9.25
C ILE A 84 -38.44 0.67 8.95
N VAL A 85 -37.64 -0.23 8.29
CA VAL A 85 -36.28 0.04 7.85
C VAL A 85 -36.29 0.21 6.33
N PRO A 86 -36.31 1.44 5.79
CA PRO A 86 -36.32 1.64 4.35
C PRO A 86 -34.91 1.43 3.76
N THR A 87 -34.84 0.79 2.59
CA THR A 87 -33.59 0.60 1.84
C THR A 87 -33.71 1.14 0.42
N ILE A 88 -32.59 1.62 -0.12
CA ILE A 88 -32.50 2.05 -1.53
C ILE A 88 -32.36 0.88 -2.51
N TYR A 89 -32.12 -0.33 -2.02
CA TYR A 89 -31.88 -1.51 -2.83
C TYR A 89 -33.20 -2.20 -3.21
N LYS A 90 -33.71 -1.89 -4.40
CA LYS A 90 -35.04 -2.35 -4.86
C LYS A 90 -35.15 -3.87 -5.02
N ASN A 91 -34.07 -4.58 -5.30
CA ASN A 91 -34.09 -6.03 -5.50
C ASN A 91 -33.96 -6.83 -4.18
N LEU A 92 -33.91 -6.17 -3.02
CA LEU A 92 -33.75 -6.86 -1.73
C LEU A 92 -34.74 -8.04 -1.55
N PRO A 93 -36.06 -7.89 -1.80
CA PRO A 93 -37.01 -8.99 -1.61
C PRO A 93 -36.77 -10.18 -2.55
N HIS A 94 -36.20 -9.94 -3.73
CA HIS A 94 -35.89 -11.00 -4.69
C HIS A 94 -34.60 -11.74 -4.40
N ASP A 95 -33.66 -11.10 -3.71
CA ASP A 95 -32.34 -11.65 -3.41
C ASP A 95 -32.29 -12.44 -2.09
N VAL A 96 -33.16 -12.08 -1.12
CA VAL A 96 -33.16 -12.71 0.20
C VAL A 96 -34.21 -13.81 0.33
N ILE A 97 -33.97 -14.75 1.25
CA ILE A 97 -34.91 -15.82 1.62
C ILE A 97 -35.05 -15.87 3.14
N ALA A 98 -36.07 -16.58 3.64
CA ALA A 98 -36.20 -16.83 5.07
C ALA A 98 -34.91 -17.42 5.66
N GLY A 99 -34.44 -16.85 6.77
CA GLY A 99 -33.17 -17.18 7.41
C GLY A 99 -31.98 -16.34 6.94
N SER A 100 -32.07 -15.59 5.84
CA SER A 100 -31.02 -14.67 5.38
C SER A 100 -30.69 -13.64 6.46
N ARG A 101 -29.42 -13.27 6.57
CA ARG A 101 -28.93 -12.26 7.51
C ARG A 101 -28.82 -10.93 6.80
N ILE A 102 -29.30 -9.86 7.44
CA ILE A 102 -29.14 -8.47 7.00
C ILE A 102 -28.32 -7.76 8.07
N MET A 103 -27.07 -7.45 7.74
CA MET A 103 -26.16 -6.75 8.66
C MET A 103 -26.13 -5.27 8.30
N ILE A 104 -26.24 -4.40 9.30
CA ILE A 104 -26.32 -2.95 9.12
C ILE A 104 -25.24 -2.29 9.99
N ASP A 105 -24.67 -1.16 9.49
CA ASP A 105 -23.63 -0.39 10.18
C ASP A 105 -22.42 -1.26 10.54
N ASP A 106 -21.83 -1.90 9.53
CA ASP A 106 -20.67 -2.78 9.64
C ASP A 106 -20.86 -3.93 10.66
N GLY A 107 -22.09 -4.48 10.72
CA GLY A 107 -22.47 -5.59 11.59
C GLY A 107 -22.75 -5.21 13.04
N ARG A 108 -22.85 -3.92 13.36
CA ARG A 108 -23.30 -3.45 14.68
C ARG A 108 -24.76 -3.80 14.95
N LEU A 109 -25.59 -3.80 13.91
CA LEU A 109 -26.98 -4.21 13.94
C LEU A 109 -27.16 -5.44 13.05
N GLU A 110 -28.01 -6.39 13.46
CA GLU A 110 -28.30 -7.61 12.71
C GLU A 110 -29.79 -7.90 12.72
N LEU A 111 -30.34 -8.09 11.52
CA LEU A 111 -31.69 -8.59 11.29
C LEU A 111 -31.62 -9.97 10.66
N ARG A 112 -32.60 -10.81 10.93
CA ARG A 112 -32.80 -12.09 10.26
C ARG A 112 -34.13 -12.09 9.54
N VAL A 113 -34.11 -12.41 8.25
CA VAL A 113 -35.34 -12.51 7.45
C VAL A 113 -36.20 -13.63 7.98
N SER A 114 -37.43 -13.30 8.38
CA SER A 114 -38.47 -14.24 8.77
C SER A 114 -39.27 -14.67 7.55
N GLU A 115 -39.71 -13.72 6.72
CA GLU A 115 -40.54 -13.95 5.55
C GLU A 115 -40.38 -12.82 4.53
N VAL A 116 -40.45 -13.14 3.24
CA VAL A 116 -40.60 -12.18 2.15
C VAL A 116 -42.09 -11.98 1.94
N VAL A 117 -42.63 -10.85 2.40
CA VAL A 117 -44.08 -10.57 2.45
C VAL A 117 -44.61 -10.12 1.09
N SER A 118 -43.81 -9.36 0.33
CA SER A 118 -44.16 -8.85 -0.99
C SER A 118 -42.95 -8.50 -1.83
N ASP A 119 -43.14 -8.03 -3.04
CA ASP A 119 -42.06 -7.54 -3.92
C ASP A 119 -41.33 -6.28 -3.34
N THR A 120 -41.86 -5.71 -2.26
CA THR A 120 -41.29 -4.50 -1.64
C THR A 120 -40.96 -4.66 -0.15
N ASP A 121 -41.51 -5.66 0.52
CA ASP A 121 -41.45 -5.77 1.97
C ASP A 121 -40.91 -7.12 2.43
N VAL A 122 -39.97 -7.08 3.36
CA VAL A 122 -39.34 -8.25 3.99
C VAL A 122 -39.51 -8.13 5.50
N LEU A 123 -40.23 -9.08 6.10
CA LEU A 123 -40.36 -9.19 7.56
C LEU A 123 -39.08 -9.79 8.15
N CYS A 124 -38.55 -9.13 9.16
CA CYS A 124 -37.31 -9.54 9.81
C CYS A 124 -37.48 -9.50 11.32
N THR A 125 -36.78 -10.38 12.02
CA THR A 125 -36.60 -10.32 13.47
C THR A 125 -35.24 -9.69 13.79
N VAL A 126 -35.20 -8.78 14.76
CA VAL A 126 -33.97 -8.12 15.21
C VAL A 126 -33.13 -9.09 16.05
N VAL A 127 -31.98 -9.50 15.55
CA VAL A 127 -31.03 -10.37 16.27
C VAL A 127 -30.11 -9.56 17.16
N LYS A 128 -29.59 -8.43 16.63
CA LYS A 128 -28.75 -7.50 17.38
C LYS A 128 -29.29 -6.09 17.20
N GLY A 129 -29.82 -5.55 18.28
CA GLY A 129 -30.48 -4.24 18.33
C GLY A 129 -29.52 -3.08 18.54
N GLY A 130 -30.09 -1.88 18.52
CA GLY A 130 -29.44 -0.60 18.76
C GLY A 130 -29.99 0.52 17.87
N LEU A 131 -29.34 1.68 17.88
CA LEU A 131 -29.82 2.89 17.20
C LEU A 131 -29.41 2.87 15.71
N LEU A 132 -30.39 2.71 14.83
CA LEU A 132 -30.22 2.76 13.37
C LEU A 132 -30.25 4.22 12.89
N LYS A 133 -29.19 4.66 12.20
CA LYS A 133 -29.07 5.98 11.60
C LYS A 133 -29.24 5.94 10.08
N SER A 134 -29.57 7.10 9.49
CA SER A 134 -29.70 7.29 8.03
C SER A 134 -28.47 6.85 7.27
N LYS A 135 -28.66 6.31 6.06
CA LYS A 135 -27.62 6.03 5.05
C LYS A 135 -26.56 4.99 5.48
N LYS A 136 -26.80 4.24 6.56
CA LYS A 136 -25.90 3.18 7.00
C LYS A 136 -25.81 2.06 5.96
N GLY A 137 -24.62 1.46 5.82
CA GLY A 137 -24.37 0.35 4.91
C GLY A 137 -25.17 -0.88 5.32
N ILE A 138 -25.65 -1.61 4.33
CA ILE A 138 -26.29 -2.92 4.46
C ILE A 138 -25.40 -3.96 3.78
N ASN A 139 -25.07 -5.02 4.50
CA ASN A 139 -24.40 -6.20 3.98
C ASN A 139 -25.37 -7.39 4.05
N LEU A 140 -25.28 -8.27 3.07
CA LEU A 140 -26.12 -9.46 2.93
C LEU A 140 -25.23 -10.71 2.87
N PRO A 141 -24.69 -11.19 4.01
CA PRO A 141 -23.76 -12.31 4.05
C PRO A 141 -24.36 -13.58 3.45
N GLY A 142 -23.65 -14.20 2.50
CA GLY A 142 -24.07 -15.42 1.84
C GLY A 142 -25.19 -15.26 0.83
N VAL A 143 -25.62 -14.04 0.53
CA VAL A 143 -26.65 -13.75 -0.47
C VAL A 143 -26.00 -13.32 -1.79
N ASN A 144 -26.41 -13.97 -2.90
CA ASN A 144 -26.01 -13.57 -4.24
C ASN A 144 -26.79 -12.33 -4.67
N VAL A 145 -26.18 -11.16 -4.49
CA VAL A 145 -26.81 -9.87 -4.80
C VAL A 145 -26.91 -9.66 -6.31
N SER A 146 -28.11 -9.36 -6.82
CA SER A 146 -28.37 -9.16 -8.26
C SER A 146 -27.97 -7.77 -8.78
N ALA A 147 -27.58 -6.83 -7.87
CA ALA A 147 -27.10 -5.50 -8.27
C ALA A 147 -25.93 -5.59 -9.27
N PRO A 148 -25.87 -4.70 -10.28
CA PRO A 148 -24.74 -4.66 -11.20
C PRO A 148 -23.47 -4.32 -10.45
N SER A 149 -22.35 -4.99 -10.77
CA SER A 149 -21.05 -4.78 -10.13
C SER A 149 -20.46 -3.38 -10.37
N VAL A 150 -20.90 -2.71 -11.44
CA VAL A 150 -20.52 -1.35 -11.82
C VAL A 150 -21.80 -0.55 -12.05
N THR A 151 -22.04 0.46 -11.22
CA THR A 151 -23.22 1.35 -11.29
C THR A 151 -22.99 2.49 -12.28
N GLU A 152 -24.04 3.27 -12.59
CA GLU A 152 -23.89 4.50 -13.42
C GLU A 152 -22.96 5.53 -12.76
N LYS A 153 -23.05 5.67 -11.44
CA LYS A 153 -22.12 6.52 -10.71
C LYS A 153 -20.67 6.05 -10.90
N ASP A 154 -20.44 4.75 -10.78
CA ASP A 154 -19.09 4.19 -10.96
C ASP A 154 -18.56 4.42 -12.37
N LEU A 155 -19.42 4.33 -13.39
CA LEU A 155 -19.03 4.66 -14.77
C LEU A 155 -18.57 6.12 -14.88
N ASN A 156 -19.31 7.06 -14.31
CA ASN A 156 -18.95 8.47 -14.30
C ASN A 156 -17.65 8.72 -13.53
N ASP A 157 -17.47 8.06 -12.40
CA ASP A 157 -16.26 8.16 -11.58
C ASP A 157 -15.05 7.59 -12.31
N ILE A 158 -15.18 6.46 -13.01
CA ILE A 158 -14.13 5.85 -13.83
C ILE A 158 -13.72 6.78 -14.97
N GLU A 159 -14.71 7.34 -15.70
CA GLU A 159 -14.43 8.30 -16.78
C GLU A 159 -13.67 9.52 -16.26
N PHE A 160 -14.12 10.12 -15.17
CA PHE A 160 -13.44 11.24 -14.53
C PHE A 160 -12.01 10.85 -14.10
N ALA A 161 -11.82 9.71 -13.45
CA ALA A 161 -10.52 9.23 -13.00
C ALA A 161 -9.54 9.03 -14.19
N LEU A 162 -10.05 8.51 -15.31
CA LEU A 162 -9.27 8.34 -16.54
C LEU A 162 -8.88 9.69 -17.18
N ASP A 163 -9.77 10.69 -17.12
CA ASP A 163 -9.47 12.06 -17.60
C ASP A 163 -8.40 12.75 -16.75
N GLN A 164 -8.33 12.42 -15.45
CA GLN A 164 -7.30 12.93 -14.54
C GLN A 164 -6.01 12.09 -14.52
N ASP A 165 -5.86 11.11 -15.43
CA ASP A 165 -4.67 10.25 -15.52
C ASP A 165 -4.26 9.64 -14.17
N VAL A 166 -5.22 9.13 -13.39
CA VAL A 166 -4.92 8.39 -12.15
C VAL A 166 -4.08 7.14 -12.48
N ASP A 167 -3.28 6.72 -11.52
CA ASP A 167 -2.32 5.65 -11.73
C ASP A 167 -2.95 4.25 -11.58
N TYR A 168 -4.02 4.13 -10.76
CA TYR A 168 -4.78 2.89 -10.49
C TYR A 168 -6.27 3.19 -10.31
N ILE A 169 -7.12 2.22 -10.68
CA ILE A 169 -8.54 2.20 -10.36
C ILE A 169 -8.82 0.96 -9.49
N ALA A 170 -9.29 1.15 -8.26
CA ALA A 170 -9.74 0.08 -7.39
C ALA A 170 -11.25 -0.12 -7.52
N LEU A 171 -11.65 -1.34 -7.84
CA LEU A 171 -13.06 -1.72 -8.02
C LEU A 171 -13.57 -2.42 -6.76
N SER A 172 -14.56 -1.81 -6.09
CA SER A 172 -15.21 -2.35 -4.90
C SER A 172 -16.23 -3.45 -5.25
N PHE A 173 -16.45 -4.33 -4.30
CA PHE A 173 -17.46 -5.40 -4.37
C PHE A 173 -17.32 -6.31 -5.59
N VAL A 174 -16.08 -6.61 -6.01
CA VAL A 174 -15.80 -7.60 -7.07
C VAL A 174 -16.30 -8.97 -6.63
N ARG A 175 -17.02 -9.66 -7.53
CA ARG A 175 -17.56 -11.01 -7.31
C ARG A 175 -16.98 -12.05 -8.27
N ARG A 176 -16.64 -11.62 -9.50
CA ARG A 176 -16.15 -12.50 -10.58
C ARG A 176 -15.23 -11.76 -11.55
N ALA A 177 -14.52 -12.51 -12.37
CA ALA A 177 -13.59 -11.96 -13.37
C ALA A 177 -14.25 -10.99 -14.36
N SER A 178 -15.50 -11.25 -14.76
CA SER A 178 -16.25 -10.39 -15.69
C SER A 178 -16.48 -8.97 -15.19
N ASP A 179 -16.48 -8.75 -13.86
CA ASP A 179 -16.62 -7.42 -13.27
C ASP A 179 -15.39 -6.57 -13.62
N ILE A 180 -14.21 -7.17 -13.52
CA ILE A 180 -12.93 -6.54 -13.85
C ILE A 180 -12.80 -6.33 -15.35
N GLU A 181 -13.14 -7.34 -16.14
CA GLU A 181 -13.07 -7.29 -17.60
C GLU A 181 -13.94 -6.16 -18.16
N ARG A 182 -15.11 -5.91 -17.57
CA ARG A 182 -15.99 -4.79 -17.92
C ARG A 182 -15.28 -3.44 -17.72
N VAL A 183 -14.62 -3.23 -16.60
CA VAL A 183 -13.87 -1.98 -16.33
C VAL A 183 -12.68 -1.86 -17.28
N LYS A 184 -11.93 -2.93 -17.52
CA LYS A 184 -10.83 -2.95 -18.49
C LYS A 184 -11.29 -2.62 -19.91
N GLN A 185 -12.47 -3.06 -20.33
CA GLN A 185 -13.04 -2.68 -21.62
C GLN A 185 -13.31 -1.18 -21.73
N ILE A 186 -13.80 -0.54 -20.65
CA ILE A 186 -14.00 0.92 -20.60
C ILE A 186 -12.65 1.64 -20.73
N ILE A 187 -11.66 1.23 -19.94
CA ILE A 187 -10.29 1.79 -19.97
C ILE A 187 -9.71 1.68 -21.39
N HIS A 188 -9.84 0.50 -22.01
CA HIS A 188 -9.34 0.25 -23.36
C HIS A 188 -10.05 1.09 -24.43
N LYS A 189 -11.38 1.27 -24.35
CA LYS A 189 -12.15 2.15 -25.25
C LYS A 189 -11.66 3.60 -25.18
N ARG A 190 -11.18 4.05 -24.01
CA ARG A 190 -10.56 5.37 -23.78
C ARG A 190 -9.09 5.41 -24.22
N LYS A 191 -8.57 4.34 -24.81
CA LYS A 191 -7.14 4.20 -25.20
C LYS A 191 -6.19 4.46 -24.03
N LYS A 192 -6.60 4.08 -22.81
CA LYS A 192 -5.80 4.16 -21.58
C LYS A 192 -5.33 2.75 -21.20
N ASP A 193 -4.35 2.70 -20.28
CA ASP A 193 -3.71 1.49 -19.79
C ASP A 193 -3.70 1.44 -18.25
N THR A 194 -4.66 2.15 -17.62
CA THR A 194 -4.74 2.24 -16.15
C THR A 194 -5.03 0.88 -15.54
N PRO A 195 -4.16 0.35 -14.66
CA PRO A 195 -4.35 -0.94 -14.00
C PRO A 195 -5.56 -0.94 -13.08
N VAL A 196 -6.22 -2.11 -12.99
CA VAL A 196 -7.38 -2.34 -12.13
C VAL A 196 -6.96 -3.15 -10.89
N VAL A 197 -7.32 -2.64 -9.72
CA VAL A 197 -7.15 -3.30 -8.42
C VAL A 197 -8.48 -3.93 -8.02
N ALA A 198 -8.54 -5.24 -7.89
CA ALA A 198 -9.74 -5.92 -7.41
C ALA A 198 -9.80 -5.90 -5.88
N LYS A 199 -10.87 -5.32 -5.32
CA LYS A 199 -11.11 -5.36 -3.87
C LYS A 199 -11.88 -6.62 -3.50
N ILE A 200 -11.28 -7.42 -2.63
CA ILE A 200 -11.86 -8.67 -2.12
C ILE A 200 -12.59 -8.37 -0.83
N GLU A 201 -13.90 -8.25 -0.93
CA GLU A 201 -14.83 -7.79 0.10
C GLU A 201 -16.00 -8.77 0.31
N ARG A 202 -16.24 -9.67 -0.65
CA ARG A 202 -17.40 -10.54 -0.72
C ARG A 202 -16.98 -12.01 -0.68
N HIS A 203 -17.87 -12.89 -0.17
CA HIS A 203 -17.64 -14.34 -0.17
C HIS A 203 -17.51 -14.91 -1.59
N GLU A 204 -18.31 -14.41 -2.56
CA GLU A 204 -18.24 -14.84 -3.96
C GLU A 204 -16.85 -14.55 -4.58
N ALA A 205 -16.20 -13.45 -4.15
CA ALA A 205 -14.86 -13.13 -4.62
C ALA A 205 -13.82 -14.15 -4.15
N ILE A 206 -14.02 -14.77 -2.98
CA ILE A 206 -13.12 -15.80 -2.46
C ILE A 206 -13.30 -17.10 -3.26
N GLU A 207 -14.54 -17.49 -3.53
CA GLU A 207 -14.86 -18.67 -4.33
C GLU A 207 -14.31 -18.56 -5.76
N ASN A 208 -14.41 -17.36 -6.36
CA ASN A 208 -13.96 -17.07 -7.71
C ASN A 208 -12.54 -16.50 -7.78
N PHE A 209 -11.77 -16.55 -6.68
CA PHE A 209 -10.52 -15.79 -6.53
C PHE A 209 -9.50 -16.07 -7.63
N ASP A 210 -9.32 -17.32 -8.04
CA ASP A 210 -8.33 -17.67 -9.07
C ASP A 210 -8.67 -17.06 -10.44
N ALA A 211 -9.96 -16.98 -10.80
CA ALA A 211 -10.40 -16.31 -12.01
C ALA A 211 -10.24 -14.78 -11.89
N ILE A 212 -10.58 -14.20 -10.75
CA ILE A 212 -10.39 -12.79 -10.43
C ILE A 212 -8.90 -12.43 -10.49
N LEU A 213 -8.04 -13.22 -9.84
CA LEU A 213 -6.60 -13.01 -9.84
C LEU A 213 -6.02 -13.02 -11.25
N LYS A 214 -6.51 -13.89 -12.12
CA LYS A 214 -6.08 -13.94 -13.53
C LYS A 214 -6.45 -12.66 -14.28
N ALA A 215 -7.65 -12.11 -14.05
CA ALA A 215 -8.21 -10.96 -14.77
C ALA A 215 -7.68 -9.61 -14.26
N THR A 216 -7.39 -9.46 -12.96
CA THR A 216 -6.97 -8.20 -12.33
C THR A 216 -5.48 -7.90 -12.52
N ASP A 217 -5.05 -6.65 -12.25
CA ASP A 217 -3.64 -6.24 -12.27
C ASP A 217 -3.02 -6.19 -10.87
N ALA A 218 -3.84 -5.92 -9.84
CA ALA A 218 -3.47 -5.98 -8.43
C ALA A 218 -4.70 -6.37 -7.59
N VAL A 219 -4.49 -6.68 -6.32
CA VAL A 219 -5.54 -7.08 -5.39
C VAL A 219 -5.50 -6.22 -4.13
N MET A 220 -6.66 -5.91 -3.55
CA MET A 220 -6.77 -5.32 -2.23
C MET A 220 -7.62 -6.22 -1.32
N VAL A 221 -7.07 -6.64 -0.21
CA VAL A 221 -7.80 -7.34 0.86
C VAL A 221 -8.44 -6.29 1.73
N ALA A 222 -9.74 -6.03 1.54
CA ALA A 222 -10.50 -5.03 2.28
C ALA A 222 -11.20 -5.68 3.48
N ARG A 223 -10.46 -5.79 4.58
CA ARG A 223 -10.81 -6.62 5.75
C ARG A 223 -12.08 -6.17 6.47
N GLY A 224 -12.41 -4.88 6.42
CA GLY A 224 -13.62 -4.33 7.03
C GLY A 224 -14.89 -4.96 6.48
N ASP A 225 -15.14 -4.77 5.17
CA ASP A 225 -16.31 -5.35 4.50
C ASP A 225 -16.24 -6.89 4.48
N LEU A 226 -15.04 -7.45 4.26
CA LEU A 226 -14.84 -8.91 4.26
C LEU A 226 -15.18 -9.54 5.61
N GLY A 227 -14.86 -8.87 6.73
CA GLY A 227 -15.17 -9.35 8.09
C GLY A 227 -16.64 -9.24 8.46
N VAL A 228 -17.41 -8.42 7.75
CA VAL A 228 -18.88 -8.36 7.86
C VAL A 228 -19.54 -9.47 7.03
N GLU A 229 -18.99 -9.75 5.84
CA GLU A 229 -19.51 -10.80 4.93
C GLU A 229 -19.18 -12.22 5.44
N LEU A 230 -18.04 -12.36 6.13
CA LEU A 230 -17.60 -13.62 6.73
C LEU A 230 -17.52 -13.47 8.25
N SER A 231 -17.32 -14.58 8.92
CA SER A 231 -17.01 -14.50 10.34
C SER A 231 -15.57 -13.97 10.56
N PRO A 232 -15.35 -13.08 11.56
CA PRO A 232 -14.06 -12.40 11.77
C PRO A 232 -12.86 -13.36 11.92
N GLU A 233 -13.05 -14.52 12.50
CA GLU A 233 -12.01 -15.54 12.71
C GLU A 233 -11.47 -16.13 11.39
N ARG A 234 -12.21 -16.01 10.29
CA ARG A 234 -11.79 -16.50 8.96
C ARG A 234 -10.93 -15.50 8.19
N VAL A 235 -11.04 -14.21 8.49
CA VAL A 235 -10.34 -13.16 7.75
C VAL A 235 -8.82 -13.34 7.72
N PRO A 236 -8.12 -13.65 8.83
CA PRO A 236 -6.67 -13.81 8.84
C PRO A 236 -6.18 -14.93 7.92
N THR A 237 -6.86 -16.08 7.90
CA THR A 237 -6.47 -17.23 7.06
C THR A 237 -6.71 -16.96 5.58
N ILE A 238 -7.81 -16.28 5.26
CA ILE A 238 -8.15 -15.84 3.89
C ILE A 238 -7.13 -14.80 3.40
N GLN A 239 -6.78 -13.80 4.22
CA GLN A 239 -5.74 -12.82 3.90
C GLN A 239 -4.43 -13.52 3.51
N LYS A 240 -3.95 -14.45 4.32
CA LYS A 240 -2.72 -15.22 4.05
C LYS A 240 -2.80 -15.99 2.72
N THR A 241 -3.93 -16.60 2.44
CA THR A 241 -4.17 -17.36 1.20
C THR A 241 -4.15 -16.43 -0.01
N ILE A 242 -4.83 -15.27 0.07
CA ILE A 242 -4.86 -14.26 -1.00
C ILE A 242 -3.45 -13.73 -1.27
N ILE A 243 -2.73 -13.30 -0.23
CA ILE A 243 -1.36 -12.78 -0.35
C ILE A 243 -0.46 -13.82 -1.01
N GLN A 244 -0.51 -15.07 -0.57
CA GLN A 244 0.29 -16.15 -1.14
C GLN A 244 0.02 -16.37 -2.64
N LYS A 245 -1.26 -16.41 -3.03
CA LYS A 245 -1.65 -16.58 -4.43
C LYS A 245 -1.23 -15.37 -5.29
N CYS A 246 -1.37 -14.14 -4.77
CA CYS A 246 -0.92 -12.92 -5.45
C CYS A 246 0.59 -12.95 -5.69
N ASN A 247 1.37 -13.28 -4.66
CA ASN A 247 2.82 -13.38 -4.76
C ASN A 247 3.26 -14.43 -5.77
N GLN A 248 2.62 -15.62 -5.78
CA GLN A 248 2.88 -16.65 -6.77
C GLN A 248 2.60 -16.18 -8.20
N ALA A 249 1.49 -15.45 -8.38
CA ALA A 249 1.11 -14.90 -9.68
C ALA A 249 1.94 -13.67 -10.10
N GLY A 250 2.78 -13.11 -9.20
CA GLY A 250 3.52 -11.88 -9.44
C GLY A 250 2.59 -10.69 -9.62
N LYS A 251 1.56 -10.56 -8.78
CA LYS A 251 0.61 -9.44 -8.76
C LYS A 251 0.64 -8.75 -7.41
N PRO A 252 0.71 -7.41 -7.37
CA PRO A 252 0.74 -6.67 -6.12
C PRO A 252 -0.49 -6.91 -5.28
N VAL A 253 -0.32 -7.00 -3.96
CA VAL A 253 -1.41 -7.13 -3.00
C VAL A 253 -1.31 -6.09 -1.91
N ILE A 254 -2.42 -5.40 -1.68
CA ILE A 254 -2.61 -4.37 -0.65
C ILE A 254 -3.41 -4.98 0.49
N VAL A 255 -2.96 -4.83 1.73
CA VAL A 255 -3.76 -5.14 2.92
C VAL A 255 -4.34 -3.82 3.47
N ALA A 256 -5.67 -3.78 3.62
CA ALA A 256 -6.40 -2.56 3.87
C ALA A 256 -7.40 -2.69 5.02
N THR A 257 -7.75 -1.54 5.60
CA THR A 257 -8.73 -1.31 6.66
C THR A 257 -8.34 -1.85 8.04
N GLN A 258 -8.64 -1.07 9.07
CA GLN A 258 -8.43 -1.43 10.48
C GLN A 258 -6.98 -1.83 10.80
N MET A 259 -5.99 -1.12 10.20
CA MET A 259 -4.58 -1.39 10.44
C MET A 259 -4.08 -0.74 11.73
N LEU A 260 -4.36 0.56 11.90
CA LEU A 260 -4.02 1.37 13.07
C LEU A 260 -5.23 2.20 13.51
N GLU A 261 -6.42 1.61 13.51
CA GLU A 261 -7.72 2.26 13.71
C GLU A 261 -7.77 3.13 14.98
N SER A 262 -7.14 2.68 16.07
CA SER A 262 -7.07 3.45 17.31
C SER A 262 -6.32 4.79 17.14
N MET A 263 -5.46 4.91 16.13
CA MET A 263 -4.73 6.14 15.82
C MET A 263 -5.58 7.21 15.11
N VAL A 264 -6.86 6.94 14.85
CA VAL A 264 -7.82 7.99 14.51
C VAL A 264 -7.91 9.01 15.66
N ASP A 265 -7.95 8.52 16.90
CA ASP A 265 -8.15 9.34 18.10
C ASP A 265 -6.92 9.33 19.05
N ASN A 266 -5.96 8.45 18.86
CA ASN A 266 -4.79 8.31 19.73
C ASN A 266 -3.47 8.48 18.96
N PRO A 267 -2.42 9.08 19.58
CA PRO A 267 -1.13 9.27 18.92
C PRO A 267 -0.29 7.99 18.78
N MET A 268 -0.70 6.90 19.43
CA MET A 268 -0.01 5.60 19.43
C MET A 268 -1.01 4.48 19.18
N PRO A 269 -0.62 3.43 18.43
CA PRO A 269 -1.47 2.27 18.20
C PRO A 269 -1.50 1.36 19.42
N THR A 270 -2.45 0.44 19.44
CA THR A 270 -2.44 -0.70 20.34
C THR A 270 -1.35 -1.71 19.92
N ARG A 271 -0.93 -2.58 20.86
CA ARG A 271 0.00 -3.66 20.56
C ARG A 271 -0.58 -4.67 19.54
N ALA A 272 -1.88 -4.88 19.56
CA ALA A 272 -2.58 -5.76 18.63
C ALA A 272 -2.50 -5.22 17.19
N GLU A 273 -2.73 -3.91 17.00
CA GLU A 273 -2.62 -3.24 15.69
C GLU A 273 -1.19 -3.25 15.17
N ALA A 274 -0.20 -2.97 16.02
CA ALA A 274 1.21 -3.07 15.63
C ALA A 274 1.57 -4.49 15.19
N SER A 275 1.05 -5.52 15.88
CA SER A 275 1.22 -6.93 15.50
C SER A 275 0.50 -7.27 14.20
N ASP A 276 -0.66 -6.66 13.93
CA ASP A 276 -1.42 -6.88 12.70
C ASP A 276 -0.70 -6.30 11.47
N VAL A 277 -0.20 -5.06 11.58
CA VAL A 277 0.68 -4.46 10.56
C VAL A 277 1.89 -5.35 10.29
N ALA A 278 2.58 -5.79 11.35
CA ALA A 278 3.73 -6.67 11.24
C ALA A 278 3.40 -7.99 10.52
N ASN A 279 2.27 -8.62 10.85
CA ASN A 279 1.83 -9.86 10.21
C ASN A 279 1.52 -9.66 8.72
N ALA A 280 0.89 -8.55 8.31
CA ALA A 280 0.64 -8.28 6.90
C ALA A 280 1.94 -8.20 6.09
N VAL A 281 2.99 -7.57 6.65
CA VAL A 281 4.32 -7.50 6.02
C VAL A 281 4.99 -8.87 5.98
N ILE A 282 4.96 -9.65 7.07
CA ILE A 282 5.51 -11.03 7.14
C ILE A 282 4.81 -11.95 6.13
N ASP A 283 3.49 -11.81 5.98
CA ASP A 283 2.70 -12.60 5.04
C ASP A 283 3.10 -12.32 3.58
N GLY A 284 3.73 -11.17 3.31
CA GLY A 284 4.25 -10.79 2.00
C GLY A 284 3.36 -9.80 1.26
N ALA A 285 2.62 -8.92 1.94
CA ALA A 285 1.93 -7.81 1.31
C ALA A 285 2.92 -6.90 0.56
N ASP A 286 2.52 -6.35 -0.58
CA ASP A 286 3.31 -5.36 -1.32
C ASP A 286 3.11 -3.96 -0.75
N ALA A 287 1.90 -3.68 -0.27
CA ALA A 287 1.55 -2.44 0.37
C ALA A 287 0.54 -2.67 1.51
N ILE A 288 0.53 -1.75 2.46
CA ILE A 288 -0.43 -1.67 3.56
C ILE A 288 -1.09 -0.29 3.52
N MET A 289 -2.37 -0.21 3.86
CA MET A 289 -3.16 0.99 3.65
C MET A 289 -3.77 1.51 4.96
N LEU A 290 -3.62 2.79 5.21
CA LEU A 290 -4.38 3.56 6.19
C LEU A 290 -5.63 4.15 5.53
N SER A 291 -6.70 4.33 6.29
CA SER A 291 -7.99 4.87 5.83
C SER A 291 -8.42 6.04 6.72
N GLY A 292 -9.22 5.80 7.75
CA GLY A 292 -9.68 6.81 8.71
C GLY A 292 -8.54 7.55 9.40
N GLU A 293 -7.46 6.83 9.71
CA GLU A 293 -6.28 7.31 10.41
C GLU A 293 -5.63 8.53 9.71
N THR A 294 -5.67 8.54 8.37
CA THR A 294 -5.10 9.64 7.57
C THR A 294 -6.14 10.55 6.93
N ALA A 295 -7.42 10.11 6.83
CA ALA A 295 -8.48 10.87 6.17
C ALA A 295 -9.24 11.80 7.15
N THR A 296 -9.52 11.32 8.35
CA THR A 296 -10.33 12.03 9.37
C THR A 296 -9.71 12.01 10.75
N GLY A 297 -8.62 11.25 10.94
CA GLY A 297 -7.96 11.11 12.23
C GLY A 297 -7.21 12.37 12.67
N ASN A 298 -6.98 12.45 13.96
CA ASN A 298 -6.27 13.57 14.60
C ASN A 298 -4.74 13.47 14.45
N TYR A 299 -4.20 12.27 14.11
CA TYR A 299 -2.77 11.96 14.09
C TYR A 299 -2.29 11.35 12.75
N PRO A 300 -2.61 11.97 11.59
CA PRO A 300 -2.32 11.38 10.29
C PRO A 300 -0.83 11.21 9.99
N GLU A 301 0.00 12.17 10.43
CA GLU A 301 1.46 12.12 10.22
C GLU A 301 2.09 10.99 11.05
N GLU A 302 1.68 10.88 12.32
CA GLU A 302 2.13 9.86 13.26
C GLU A 302 1.73 8.46 12.80
N ALA A 303 0.51 8.30 12.29
CA ALA A 303 0.00 7.02 11.78
C ALA A 303 0.85 6.50 10.62
N VAL A 304 1.20 7.34 9.64
CA VAL A 304 2.11 6.95 8.55
C VAL A 304 3.50 6.65 9.09
N ALA A 305 4.04 7.46 10.00
CA ALA A 305 5.35 7.25 10.56
C ALA A 305 5.45 5.94 11.36
N VAL A 306 4.42 5.62 12.16
CA VAL A 306 4.35 4.36 12.92
C VAL A 306 4.27 3.17 11.98
N MET A 307 3.39 3.22 10.97
CA MET A 307 3.26 2.16 9.97
C MET A 307 4.58 1.91 9.23
N SER A 308 5.28 2.96 8.82
CA SER A 308 6.60 2.88 8.19
C SER A 308 7.63 2.22 9.11
N LYS A 309 7.71 2.65 10.38
CA LYS A 309 8.65 2.07 11.36
C LYS A 309 8.41 0.58 11.60
N ILE A 310 7.14 0.17 11.76
CA ILE A 310 6.80 -1.24 11.95
C ILE A 310 7.25 -2.04 10.71
N SER A 311 6.94 -1.55 9.51
CA SER A 311 7.30 -2.22 8.26
C SER A 311 8.82 -2.39 8.12
N GLU A 312 9.59 -1.35 8.35
CA GLU A 312 11.06 -1.38 8.28
C GLU A 312 11.68 -2.35 9.31
N ASP A 313 11.14 -2.40 10.52
CA ASP A 313 11.65 -3.30 11.56
C ASP A 313 11.35 -4.77 11.22
N VAL A 314 10.13 -5.02 10.78
CA VAL A 314 9.70 -6.36 10.36
C VAL A 314 10.48 -6.83 9.14
N GLU A 315 10.71 -5.99 8.15
CA GLU A 315 11.52 -6.36 6.97
C GLU A 315 12.95 -6.72 7.36
N ARG A 316 13.57 -5.96 8.26
CA ARG A 316 14.89 -6.33 8.82
C ARG A 316 14.87 -7.70 9.50
N PHE A 317 13.83 -7.99 10.28
CA PHE A 317 13.66 -9.29 10.92
C PHE A 317 13.48 -10.42 9.89
N VAL A 318 12.60 -10.25 8.91
CA VAL A 318 12.34 -11.23 7.85
C VAL A 318 13.61 -11.50 7.04
N LEU A 319 14.37 -10.46 6.67
CA LEU A 319 15.60 -10.60 5.90
C LEU A 319 16.69 -11.37 6.68
N ARG A 320 16.81 -11.16 7.99
CA ARG A 320 17.75 -11.90 8.84
C ARG A 320 17.37 -13.38 9.00
N ASN A 321 16.07 -13.68 9.00
CA ASN A 321 15.53 -15.02 9.23
C ASN A 321 15.02 -15.70 7.95
N ARG A 322 15.49 -15.26 6.77
CA ARG A 322 14.95 -15.61 5.46
C ARG A 322 14.84 -17.12 5.22
N GLN A 323 15.81 -17.90 5.67
CA GLN A 323 15.81 -19.36 5.50
C GLN A 323 14.59 -20.04 6.11
N ASN A 324 14.00 -19.43 7.16
CA ASN A 324 12.88 -19.98 7.91
C ASN A 324 11.52 -19.38 7.54
N LEU A 325 11.49 -18.18 6.96
CA LEU A 325 10.27 -17.38 6.78
C LEU A 325 9.89 -17.11 5.32
N THR A 326 10.83 -17.10 4.39
CA THR A 326 10.52 -16.82 2.98
C THR A 326 10.14 -18.08 2.23
N LYS A 327 8.92 -18.08 1.68
CA LYS A 327 8.50 -19.09 0.71
C LYS A 327 9.28 -18.87 -0.59
N SER A 328 9.94 -19.91 -1.10
CA SER A 328 10.55 -19.85 -2.44
C SER A 328 9.43 -19.86 -3.48
N PHE A 329 9.40 -18.83 -4.32
CA PHE A 329 8.50 -18.79 -5.47
C PHE A 329 9.23 -19.34 -6.71
N ASN A 330 8.64 -20.33 -7.35
CA ASN A 330 9.18 -20.87 -8.59
C ASN A 330 8.85 -19.94 -9.77
N PRO A 331 9.72 -19.84 -10.78
CA PRO A 331 9.42 -19.13 -12.01
C PRO A 331 8.18 -19.71 -12.69
N ILE A 332 7.35 -18.82 -13.24
CA ILE A 332 6.24 -19.19 -14.12
C ILE A 332 6.86 -19.33 -15.51
N HIS A 333 7.07 -20.48 -16.06
CA HIS A 333 7.62 -20.84 -17.40
C HIS A 333 7.66 -19.72 -18.48
N MET A 334 8.24 -18.58 -18.13
CA MET A 334 8.43 -17.40 -18.98
C MET A 334 9.88 -16.93 -18.88
N VAL A 335 10.49 -16.59 -20.01
CA VAL A 335 11.89 -16.13 -20.09
C VAL A 335 12.16 -14.96 -19.13
N ALA A 336 11.30 -13.95 -19.14
CA ALA A 336 11.47 -12.77 -18.28
C ALA A 336 11.43 -13.12 -16.79
N ASP A 337 10.53 -14.02 -16.38
CA ASP A 337 10.41 -14.42 -14.97
C ASP A 337 11.60 -15.28 -14.52
N GLY A 338 12.02 -16.23 -15.38
CA GLY A 338 13.22 -17.03 -15.13
C GLY A 338 14.49 -16.19 -15.01
N LEU A 339 14.62 -15.15 -15.85
CA LEU A 339 15.75 -14.23 -15.76
C LEU A 339 15.71 -13.38 -14.49
N CYS A 340 14.54 -12.86 -14.10
CA CYS A 340 14.38 -12.10 -12.86
C CYS A 340 14.67 -12.96 -11.63
N TYR A 341 14.28 -14.23 -11.65
CA TYR A 341 14.66 -15.22 -10.64
C TYR A 341 16.18 -15.37 -10.55
N ALA A 342 16.83 -15.64 -11.68
CA ALA A 342 18.29 -15.78 -11.75
C ALA A 342 18.99 -14.49 -11.29
N THR A 343 18.52 -13.31 -11.75
CA THR A 343 19.05 -12.00 -11.32
C THR A 343 19.02 -11.83 -9.81
N THR A 344 17.87 -12.18 -9.19
CA THR A 344 17.70 -12.04 -7.74
C THR A 344 18.66 -12.94 -6.97
N HIS A 345 18.77 -14.21 -7.35
CA HIS A 345 19.67 -15.16 -6.67
C HIS A 345 21.13 -14.82 -6.89
N THR A 346 21.52 -14.51 -8.14
CA THR A 346 22.88 -14.07 -8.44
C THR A 346 23.27 -12.82 -7.65
N ALA A 347 22.35 -11.85 -7.50
CA ALA A 347 22.62 -10.63 -6.73
C ALA A 347 22.89 -10.94 -5.25
N ILE A 348 22.14 -11.87 -4.68
CA ILE A 348 22.31 -12.30 -3.28
C ILE A 348 23.63 -13.06 -3.11
N ASP A 349 23.92 -14.02 -3.98
CA ASP A 349 25.10 -14.87 -3.90
C ASP A 349 26.42 -14.08 -4.08
N LEU A 350 26.39 -13.05 -4.93
CA LEU A 350 27.52 -12.14 -5.12
C LEU A 350 27.65 -11.07 -4.04
N GLY A 351 26.70 -10.94 -3.12
CA GLY A 351 26.68 -9.86 -2.15
C GLY A 351 26.54 -8.47 -2.79
N ALA A 352 25.85 -8.40 -3.93
CA ALA A 352 25.58 -7.14 -4.62
C ALA A 352 24.80 -6.17 -3.71
N LYS A 353 24.91 -4.87 -3.97
CA LYS A 353 24.26 -3.83 -3.15
C LYS A 353 22.93 -3.35 -3.70
N LEU A 354 22.69 -3.58 -5.00
CA LEU A 354 21.53 -3.06 -5.69
C LEU A 354 21.21 -3.92 -6.92
N ILE A 355 19.93 -4.12 -7.20
CA ILE A 355 19.46 -4.59 -8.51
C ILE A 355 18.90 -3.38 -9.25
N VAL A 356 19.39 -3.09 -10.45
CA VAL A 356 18.86 -2.05 -11.32
C VAL A 356 17.99 -2.71 -12.39
N ALA A 357 16.72 -2.35 -12.43
CA ALA A 357 15.75 -2.86 -13.37
C ALA A 357 15.36 -1.78 -14.38
N TYR A 358 15.89 -1.83 -15.60
CA TYR A 358 15.34 -0.99 -16.67
C TYR A 358 13.99 -1.53 -17.12
N THR A 359 12.99 -0.68 -17.08
CA THR A 359 11.62 -1.09 -17.37
C THR A 359 10.80 0.01 -18.05
N GLU A 360 10.07 -0.33 -19.09
CA GLU A 360 9.15 0.58 -19.79
C GLU A 360 7.71 0.49 -19.29
N SER A 361 7.33 -0.65 -18.74
CA SER A 361 5.97 -0.92 -18.25
C SER A 361 5.87 -1.22 -16.75
N GLY A 362 7.00 -1.22 -16.03
CA GLY A 362 7.08 -1.64 -14.64
C GLY A 362 7.22 -3.16 -14.43
N ARG A 363 7.02 -3.98 -15.49
CA ARG A 363 6.93 -5.44 -15.35
C ARG A 363 8.24 -6.09 -14.87
N THR A 364 9.40 -5.64 -15.34
CA THR A 364 10.69 -6.16 -14.87
C THR A 364 10.87 -5.94 -13.37
N ALA A 365 10.57 -4.72 -12.89
CA ALA A 365 10.63 -4.39 -11.48
C ALA A 365 9.65 -5.26 -10.65
N LEU A 366 8.44 -5.46 -11.15
CA LEU A 366 7.43 -6.31 -10.50
C LEU A 366 7.89 -7.78 -10.39
N LEU A 367 8.47 -8.33 -11.45
CA LEU A 367 8.96 -9.71 -11.45
C LEU A 367 10.15 -9.90 -10.50
N ILE A 368 11.04 -8.92 -10.36
CA ILE A 368 12.11 -8.97 -9.36
C ILE A 368 11.54 -8.84 -7.95
N SER A 369 10.61 -7.88 -7.74
CA SER A 369 9.92 -7.66 -6.47
C SER A 369 9.22 -8.93 -5.95
N LYS A 370 8.62 -9.73 -6.84
CA LYS A 370 8.01 -11.04 -6.54
C LYS A 370 8.95 -11.96 -5.72
N TYR A 371 10.24 -11.93 -6.02
CA TYR A 371 11.22 -12.78 -5.36
C TYR A 371 11.77 -12.20 -4.05
N ARG A 372 11.28 -11.03 -3.64
CA ARG A 372 11.62 -10.39 -2.35
C ARG A 372 13.14 -10.38 -2.08
N PRO A 373 13.99 -9.80 -2.94
CA PRO A 373 15.43 -9.77 -2.69
C PRO A 373 15.79 -9.09 -1.37
N SER A 374 16.91 -9.49 -0.76
CA SER A 374 17.43 -8.85 0.45
C SER A 374 18.13 -7.51 0.19
N LEU A 375 18.11 -7.04 -1.02
CA LEU A 375 18.72 -5.80 -1.48
C LEU A 375 17.67 -4.96 -2.22
N PRO A 376 17.78 -3.62 -2.24
CA PRO A 376 16.82 -2.75 -2.90
C PRO A 376 16.80 -2.97 -4.41
N ILE A 377 15.66 -2.68 -5.02
CA ILE A 377 15.43 -2.71 -6.46
C ILE A 377 15.31 -1.27 -6.95
N LEU A 378 16.26 -0.77 -7.71
CA LEU A 378 16.18 0.51 -8.38
C LEU A 378 15.54 0.30 -9.76
N ALA A 379 14.30 0.69 -9.92
CA ALA A 379 13.62 0.61 -11.20
C ALA A 379 13.77 1.93 -11.97
N ILE A 380 14.51 1.86 -13.07
CA ILE A 380 14.72 3.01 -13.95
C ILE A 380 13.78 2.94 -15.15
N THR A 381 13.10 4.04 -15.44
CA THR A 381 12.11 4.15 -16.54
C THR A 381 12.19 5.50 -17.21
N VAL A 382 11.69 5.58 -18.45
CA VAL A 382 11.58 6.84 -19.20
C VAL A 382 10.21 7.53 -19.04
N SER A 383 9.34 6.94 -18.20
CA SER A 383 7.96 7.39 -18.05
C SER A 383 7.65 7.76 -16.59
N ASP A 384 7.31 9.02 -16.35
CA ASP A 384 6.87 9.49 -15.03
C ASP A 384 5.64 8.73 -14.52
N LYS A 385 4.73 8.34 -15.42
CA LYS A 385 3.56 7.54 -15.11
C LYS A 385 3.96 6.16 -14.56
N ILE A 386 4.90 5.50 -15.22
CA ILE A 386 5.40 4.20 -14.74
C ILE A 386 6.18 4.38 -13.44
N SER A 387 6.99 5.44 -13.33
CA SER A 387 7.71 5.78 -12.10
C SER A 387 6.76 5.91 -10.90
N ARG A 388 5.59 6.54 -11.07
CA ARG A 388 4.57 6.61 -10.01
C ARG A 388 3.96 5.23 -9.72
N ARG A 389 3.58 4.47 -10.75
CA ARG A 389 2.91 3.16 -10.60
C ARG A 389 3.77 2.14 -9.85
N ILE A 390 5.05 2.07 -10.13
CA ILE A 390 5.94 1.07 -9.52
C ILE A 390 6.16 1.28 -8.02
N ASN A 391 5.73 2.40 -7.44
CA ASN A 391 5.71 2.62 -5.98
C ASN A 391 4.79 1.64 -5.24
N LEU A 392 3.84 1.03 -5.93
CA LEU A 392 2.99 -0.01 -5.32
C LEU A 392 3.74 -1.34 -5.12
N TYR A 393 4.91 -1.53 -5.73
CA TYR A 393 5.63 -2.81 -5.72
C TYR A 393 6.61 -2.87 -4.54
N TRP A 394 6.61 -3.96 -3.84
CA TRP A 394 7.49 -4.16 -2.69
C TRP A 394 8.98 -3.97 -3.04
N GLY A 395 9.69 -3.19 -2.23
CA GLY A 395 11.14 -3.02 -2.31
C GLY A 395 11.65 -2.26 -3.54
N VAL A 396 10.76 -1.63 -4.32
CA VAL A 396 11.11 -0.90 -5.55
C VAL A 396 11.29 0.59 -5.25
N LEU A 397 12.42 1.11 -5.68
CA LEU A 397 12.74 2.54 -5.69
C LEU A 397 12.64 3.03 -7.14
N PRO A 398 11.72 3.93 -7.47
CA PRO A 398 11.58 4.45 -8.82
C PRO A 398 12.63 5.53 -9.13
N ALA A 399 13.11 5.55 -10.38
CA ALA A 399 13.90 6.66 -10.92
C ALA A 399 13.55 6.88 -12.39
N THR A 400 13.38 8.14 -12.76
CA THR A 400 13.13 8.51 -14.16
C THR A 400 14.44 8.91 -14.84
N ILE A 401 14.67 8.38 -16.04
CA ILE A 401 15.85 8.68 -16.86
C ILE A 401 15.41 9.19 -18.24
N SER A 402 16.34 9.83 -18.95
CA SER A 402 16.15 10.20 -20.36
C SER A 402 15.98 8.96 -21.22
N ARG A 403 15.30 9.10 -22.35
CA ARG A 403 15.13 8.01 -23.32
C ARG A 403 16.49 7.47 -23.77
N VAL A 404 16.59 6.16 -23.82
CA VAL A 404 17.78 5.41 -24.24
C VAL A 404 17.53 4.72 -25.58
N THR A 405 18.58 4.59 -26.38
CA THR A 405 18.51 4.03 -27.73
C THR A 405 19.44 2.83 -27.92
N SER A 406 20.39 2.65 -27.02
CA SER A 406 21.34 1.53 -27.07
C SER A 406 21.51 0.84 -25.72
N LEU A 407 22.09 -0.37 -25.76
CA LEU A 407 22.39 -1.13 -24.54
C LEU A 407 23.46 -0.41 -23.69
N GLU A 408 24.44 0.21 -24.35
CA GLU A 408 25.50 0.98 -23.70
C GLU A 408 24.91 2.15 -22.92
N GLU A 409 23.94 2.85 -23.50
CA GLU A 409 23.24 3.93 -22.80
C GLU A 409 22.47 3.39 -21.59
N VAL A 410 21.76 2.26 -21.70
CA VAL A 410 21.09 1.64 -20.55
C VAL A 410 22.08 1.33 -19.45
N MET A 411 23.25 0.74 -19.79
CA MET A 411 24.28 0.40 -18.79
C MET A 411 24.82 1.66 -18.11
N THR A 412 25.15 2.69 -18.89
CA THR A 412 25.65 3.97 -18.36
C THR A 412 24.62 4.65 -17.47
N ARG A 413 23.36 4.77 -17.93
CA ARG A 413 22.29 5.38 -17.13
C ARG A 413 21.95 4.57 -15.89
N SER A 414 22.08 3.24 -15.96
CA SER A 414 21.89 2.36 -14.78
C SER A 414 22.96 2.62 -13.72
N GLU A 415 24.21 2.77 -14.12
CA GLU A 415 25.32 3.08 -13.21
C GLU A 415 25.15 4.48 -12.60
N GLU A 416 24.85 5.48 -13.43
CA GLU A 416 24.58 6.86 -12.99
C GLU A 416 23.41 6.91 -11.97
N ALA A 417 22.30 6.25 -12.27
CA ALA A 417 21.15 6.18 -11.38
C ALA A 417 21.46 5.44 -10.07
N ALA A 418 22.23 4.34 -10.15
CA ALA A 418 22.68 3.61 -8.97
C ALA A 418 23.53 4.48 -8.05
N ILE A 419 24.48 5.23 -8.61
CA ILE A 419 25.34 6.18 -7.86
C ILE A 419 24.48 7.30 -7.27
N ALA A 420 23.60 7.90 -8.07
CA ALA A 420 22.70 8.98 -7.63
C ALA A 420 21.73 8.53 -6.50
N SER A 421 21.37 7.24 -6.46
CA SER A 421 20.54 6.69 -5.37
C SER A 421 21.23 6.71 -4.00
N GLY A 422 22.53 6.90 -3.94
CA GLY A 422 23.34 6.85 -2.72
C GLY A 422 23.39 5.45 -2.06
N LYS A 423 22.96 4.40 -2.77
CA LYS A 423 22.93 3.01 -2.25
C LYS A 423 24.19 2.23 -2.56
N VAL A 424 25.07 2.77 -3.40
CA VAL A 424 26.30 2.12 -3.85
C VAL A 424 27.51 3.05 -3.73
N LYS A 425 28.69 2.47 -3.57
CA LYS A 425 30.00 3.17 -3.53
C LYS A 425 30.99 2.47 -4.48
N ASN A 426 32.15 3.11 -4.68
CA ASN A 426 33.24 2.50 -5.47
C ASN A 426 33.58 1.10 -4.97
N GLY A 427 33.72 0.16 -5.89
CA GLY A 427 34.01 -1.24 -5.61
C GLY A 427 32.78 -2.12 -5.40
N ASP A 428 31.60 -1.56 -5.16
CA ASP A 428 30.37 -2.33 -5.03
C ASP A 428 29.94 -2.97 -6.35
N HIS A 429 29.27 -4.12 -6.27
CA HIS A 429 28.64 -4.77 -7.41
C HIS A 429 27.15 -4.46 -7.44
N ILE A 430 26.64 -4.21 -8.65
CA ILE A 430 25.21 -4.12 -8.96
C ILE A 430 24.86 -5.13 -10.05
N LEU A 431 23.60 -5.57 -10.08
CA LEU A 431 23.07 -6.32 -11.19
C LEU A 431 22.10 -5.44 -11.99
N ILE A 432 22.33 -5.36 -13.29
CA ILE A 432 21.48 -4.60 -14.23
C ILE A 432 20.69 -5.60 -15.05
N THR A 433 19.38 -5.42 -15.13
CA THR A 433 18.51 -6.22 -16.00
C THR A 433 17.68 -5.32 -16.92
N ALA A 434 17.56 -5.75 -18.17
CA ALA A 434 16.86 -5.02 -19.22
C ALA A 434 16.24 -5.98 -20.24
N GLY A 435 15.40 -5.44 -21.12
CA GLY A 435 14.83 -6.16 -22.26
C GLY A 435 15.30 -5.60 -23.60
N ILE A 436 15.73 -6.45 -24.53
CA ILE A 436 16.03 -6.13 -25.91
C ILE A 436 15.09 -6.92 -26.82
N PRO A 437 14.54 -6.31 -27.90
CA PRO A 437 14.69 -4.89 -28.30
C PRO A 437 13.95 -3.93 -27.36
N PHE A 438 14.48 -2.72 -27.25
CA PHE A 438 13.82 -1.64 -26.49
C PHE A 438 12.47 -1.27 -27.10
N GLY A 439 11.54 -0.75 -26.30
CA GLY A 439 10.17 -0.41 -26.74
C GLY A 439 9.21 -1.59 -26.76
N LYS A 440 9.63 -2.80 -26.40
CA LYS A 440 8.79 -3.97 -26.32
C LYS A 440 8.58 -4.40 -24.86
N ALA A 441 7.39 -4.16 -24.34
CA ALA A 441 7.05 -4.56 -22.97
C ALA A 441 7.18 -6.09 -22.79
N GLY A 442 7.72 -6.52 -21.64
CA GLY A 442 7.88 -7.93 -21.29
C GLY A 442 9.04 -8.66 -21.94
N SER A 443 9.97 -7.94 -22.60
CA SER A 443 11.14 -8.50 -23.29
C SER A 443 12.36 -8.70 -22.40
N THR A 444 12.25 -8.66 -21.07
CA THR A 444 13.39 -8.82 -20.14
C THR A 444 14.16 -10.10 -20.45
N ASN A 445 15.38 -9.97 -20.98
CA ASN A 445 16.20 -11.07 -21.49
C ASN A 445 17.71 -10.87 -21.29
N ILE A 446 18.12 -9.81 -20.59
CA ILE A 446 19.52 -9.51 -20.29
C ILE A 446 19.71 -9.32 -18.80
N MET A 447 20.79 -9.89 -18.28
CA MET A 447 21.36 -9.62 -16.96
C MET A 447 22.85 -9.30 -17.14
N LYS A 448 23.32 -8.23 -16.47
CA LYS A 448 24.74 -7.86 -16.43
C LYS A 448 25.16 -7.58 -14.99
N ILE A 449 26.30 -8.13 -14.60
CA ILE A 449 26.99 -7.79 -13.38
C ILE A 449 27.89 -6.60 -13.68
N GLN A 450 27.77 -5.52 -12.89
CA GLN A 450 28.56 -4.30 -13.05
C GLN A 450 29.24 -3.96 -11.73
N LYS A 451 30.54 -3.70 -11.77
CA LYS A 451 31.30 -3.13 -10.65
C LYS A 451 31.27 -1.61 -10.76
N ILE A 452 30.93 -0.92 -9.71
CA ILE A 452 30.93 0.56 -9.65
C ILE A 452 32.37 1.05 -9.58
N THR A 453 32.78 1.85 -10.57
CA THR A 453 34.15 2.36 -10.69
C THR A 453 34.24 3.89 -10.73
N LYS A 454 33.10 4.59 -10.89
CA LYS A 454 33.04 6.04 -11.10
C LYS A 454 32.21 6.78 -10.04
N ALA A 455 31.93 6.15 -8.88
CA ALA A 455 31.31 6.93 -7.80
C ALA A 455 32.34 7.99 -7.36
N PRO A 456 31.99 9.29 -7.39
CA PRO A 456 32.92 10.34 -7.00
C PRO A 456 33.43 10.09 -5.58
N GLU A 457 34.74 10.19 -5.37
CA GLU A 457 35.31 10.22 -4.01
C GLU A 457 34.87 11.50 -3.28
N ASP A 458 34.57 12.57 -4.06
CA ASP A 458 33.94 13.81 -3.62
C ASP A 458 33.04 14.34 -4.74
N ALA A 459 31.74 14.13 -4.63
CA ALA A 459 30.79 14.76 -5.54
C ALA A 459 30.61 16.24 -5.15
N SER A 460 31.35 17.14 -5.79
CA SER A 460 31.08 18.57 -5.71
C SER A 460 29.68 18.89 -6.31
N VAL A 461 28.90 19.41 -5.50
CA VAL A 461 27.65 20.19 -5.37
C VAL A 461 26.71 20.39 -6.57
N ASP A 462 27.02 20.09 -7.84
CA ASP A 462 26.19 20.54 -8.98
C ASP A 462 25.33 19.48 -9.71
N ALA A 463 25.50 18.18 -9.41
CA ALA A 463 24.69 17.11 -10.03
C ALA A 463 23.56 16.57 -9.14
N ALA A 464 23.45 17.02 -7.90
CA ALA A 464 22.62 16.43 -6.83
C ALA A 464 21.33 17.19 -6.55
N ARG A 465 20.60 17.67 -7.58
CA ARG A 465 19.30 18.32 -7.36
C ARG A 465 18.10 17.36 -7.17
N SER A 466 18.33 16.05 -6.97
CA SER A 466 17.25 15.10 -6.73
C SER A 466 17.47 14.04 -5.65
N VAL A 467 18.60 14.08 -4.91
CA VAL A 467 18.84 13.17 -3.77
C VAL A 467 19.15 14.03 -2.56
N LYS A 468 18.52 13.77 -1.41
CA LYS A 468 18.83 14.42 -0.13
C LYS A 468 20.34 14.39 0.07
N THR A 469 21.02 15.56 0.02
CA THR A 469 22.45 15.72 0.29
C THR A 469 22.74 15.16 1.68
N ARG A 470 23.59 14.11 1.76
CA ARG A 470 24.07 13.60 3.04
C ARG A 470 24.84 14.72 3.76
N ARG A 471 24.37 15.11 4.93
CA ARG A 471 25.06 16.01 5.85
C ARG A 471 25.73 15.18 6.94
N ILE A 472 26.86 14.55 6.64
CA ILE A 472 27.62 13.75 7.60
C ILE A 472 28.54 14.70 8.37
N ALA A 473 28.31 14.81 9.67
CA ALA A 473 29.25 15.42 10.61
C ALA A 473 30.13 14.32 11.21
N GLN A 474 31.43 14.53 11.21
CA GLN A 474 32.39 13.61 11.82
C GLN A 474 32.99 14.25 13.10
N PHE A 475 33.05 13.46 14.13
CA PHE A 475 33.59 13.85 15.44
C PHE A 475 34.64 12.81 15.82
N GLU A 476 35.78 13.25 16.27
CA GLU A 476 36.90 12.37 16.65
C GLU A 476 37.45 12.79 18.03
N CYS A 477 37.60 11.81 18.90
CA CYS A 477 38.23 12.02 20.18
C CYS A 477 39.53 11.21 20.26
N ALA A 478 40.67 11.88 20.37
CA ALA A 478 41.98 11.24 20.42
C ALA A 478 42.18 10.42 21.71
N GLU A 479 41.59 10.83 22.82
CA GLU A 479 41.75 10.18 24.13
C GLU A 479 41.02 8.83 24.17
N SER A 480 39.78 8.75 23.68
CA SER A 480 39.00 7.51 23.63
C SER A 480 39.20 6.71 22.35
N ARG A 481 39.91 7.26 21.36
CA ARG A 481 40.05 6.70 20.01
C ARG A 481 38.69 6.39 19.33
N VAL A 482 37.70 7.22 19.61
CA VAL A 482 36.35 7.11 19.05
C VAL A 482 36.24 8.01 17.82
N LYS A 483 35.78 7.44 16.70
CA LYS A 483 35.35 8.20 15.52
C LYS A 483 33.85 8.01 15.37
N LEU A 484 33.09 9.08 15.56
CA LEU A 484 31.66 9.08 15.43
C LEU A 484 31.27 9.82 14.14
N SER A 485 30.54 9.16 13.29
CA SER A 485 29.93 9.78 12.10
C SER A 485 28.42 9.90 12.30
N PHE A 486 27.90 11.11 12.13
CA PHE A 486 26.49 11.41 12.29
C PHE A 486 25.91 11.99 10.99
N ASP A 487 25.08 11.21 10.31
CA ASP A 487 24.43 11.62 9.07
C ASP A 487 23.10 12.35 9.36
N ARG A 488 23.15 13.68 9.38
CA ARG A 488 21.98 14.53 9.64
C ARG A 488 20.89 14.38 8.58
N SER A 489 21.22 13.90 7.38
CA SER A 489 20.23 13.67 6.31
C SER A 489 19.38 12.43 6.56
N LEU A 490 19.89 11.47 7.33
CA LEU A 490 19.18 10.27 7.77
C LEU A 490 18.50 10.44 9.12
N CYS A 491 18.90 11.43 9.90
CA CYS A 491 18.35 11.67 11.23
C CYS A 491 16.96 12.30 11.16
N THR A 492 16.00 11.69 11.84
CA THR A 492 14.62 12.19 11.96
C THR A 492 14.36 12.87 13.31
N SER A 493 15.41 13.07 14.10
CA SER A 493 15.32 13.64 15.46
C SER A 493 14.36 12.85 16.38
N CYS A 494 14.32 11.52 16.26
CA CYS A 494 13.45 10.66 17.08
C CYS A 494 13.81 10.66 18.56
N GLY A 495 15.05 11.04 18.92
CA GLY A 495 15.52 11.08 20.31
C GLY A 495 16.05 9.76 20.87
N ASP A 496 15.96 8.65 20.13
CA ASP A 496 16.35 7.32 20.64
C ASP A 496 17.83 7.29 21.07
N CYS A 497 18.74 7.92 20.29
CA CYS A 497 20.16 8.01 20.65
C CYS A 497 20.40 8.82 21.94
N VAL A 498 19.56 9.82 22.22
CA VAL A 498 19.62 10.62 23.47
C VAL A 498 19.17 9.77 24.64
N ALA A 499 18.11 8.96 24.44
CA ALA A 499 17.55 8.14 25.52
C ALA A 499 18.43 6.95 25.90
N VAL A 500 19.14 6.34 24.93
CA VAL A 500 19.91 5.09 25.18
C VAL A 500 21.38 5.30 25.47
N CYS A 501 21.97 6.48 25.19
CA CYS A 501 23.38 6.71 25.38
C CYS A 501 23.71 7.00 26.88
N PRO A 502 24.38 6.08 27.59
CA PRO A 502 24.70 6.29 29.00
C PRO A 502 25.72 7.42 29.21
N PHE A 503 26.50 7.77 28.18
CA PHE A 503 27.54 8.79 28.21
C PHE A 503 27.04 10.16 27.76
N LYS A 504 25.72 10.31 27.49
CA LYS A 504 25.10 11.58 27.07
C LYS A 504 25.82 12.27 25.91
N ILE A 505 26.26 11.51 24.93
CA ILE A 505 26.95 12.02 23.73
C ILE A 505 25.98 12.81 22.84
N PHE A 506 24.69 12.55 22.94
CA PHE A 506 23.65 13.20 22.13
C PHE A 506 22.72 14.02 23.01
N GLU A 507 22.30 15.19 22.51
CA GLU A 507 21.27 16.01 23.14
C GLU A 507 20.23 16.44 22.09
N MET A 508 18.99 16.69 22.55
CA MET A 508 17.95 17.30 21.73
C MET A 508 17.95 18.82 21.96
N LYS A 509 18.27 19.59 20.93
CA LYS A 509 18.32 21.05 21.00
C LYS A 509 17.53 21.67 19.88
N ASN A 510 16.53 22.48 20.20
CA ASN A 510 15.61 23.09 19.23
C ASN A 510 14.95 22.09 18.26
N GLY A 511 14.66 20.88 18.71
CA GLY A 511 14.04 19.82 17.87
C GLY A 511 15.01 19.07 16.95
N GLU A 512 16.30 19.31 17.07
CA GLU A 512 17.35 18.60 16.32
C GLU A 512 18.30 17.87 17.28
N ILE A 513 18.86 16.75 16.81
CA ILE A 513 19.90 16.01 17.54
C ILE A 513 21.24 16.68 17.30
N THR A 514 21.94 16.98 18.40
CA THR A 514 23.31 17.50 18.39
C THR A 514 24.23 16.56 19.14
N VAL A 515 25.52 16.54 18.75
CA VAL A 515 26.57 15.75 19.39
C VAL A 515 27.32 16.63 20.38
N ILE A 516 27.48 16.16 21.61
CA ILE A 516 28.28 16.79 22.67
C ILE A 516 29.69 16.21 22.57
N GLU A 517 30.59 16.91 21.89
CA GLU A 517 31.93 16.42 21.58
C GLU A 517 32.76 16.13 22.86
N GLU A 518 32.59 16.94 23.90
CA GLU A 518 33.29 16.77 25.19
C GLU A 518 33.00 15.41 25.83
N ASN A 519 31.82 14.85 25.60
CA ASN A 519 31.41 13.59 26.17
C ASN A 519 31.91 12.36 25.37
N LEU A 520 32.49 12.56 24.19
CA LEU A 520 33.07 11.46 23.39
C LEU A 520 34.25 10.78 24.10
N ARG A 521 34.97 11.49 24.98
CA ARG A 521 36.06 10.91 25.75
C ARG A 521 35.59 9.76 26.66
N ASP A 522 34.35 9.82 27.14
CA ASP A 522 33.77 8.84 28.04
C ASP A 522 33.08 7.69 27.32
N CYS A 523 33.04 7.70 25.97
CA CYS A 523 32.37 6.69 25.15
C CYS A 523 33.04 5.31 25.32
N GLY A 524 32.28 4.37 25.88
CA GLY A 524 32.73 2.99 26.07
C GLY A 524 32.67 2.12 24.82
N LYS A 525 32.30 2.66 23.64
CA LYS A 525 32.06 1.92 22.38
C LYS A 525 31.05 0.78 22.53
N ASP A 526 30.07 0.92 23.43
CA ASP A 526 28.99 -0.05 23.58
C ASP A 526 28.05 -0.13 22.37
N CYS A 527 28.15 0.88 21.48
CA CYS A 527 27.42 1.00 20.25
C CYS A 527 25.88 1.00 20.41
N LEU A 528 25.35 1.25 21.60
CA LEU A 528 23.89 1.31 21.82
C LEU A 528 23.24 2.36 20.93
N CYS A 529 23.83 3.56 20.83
CA CYS A 529 23.32 4.62 19.95
C CYS A 529 23.27 4.20 18.47
N VAL A 530 24.21 3.35 18.02
CA VAL A 530 24.23 2.78 16.66
C VAL A 530 23.14 1.72 16.51
N GLN A 531 23.01 0.84 17.50
CA GLN A 531 22.01 -0.24 17.49
C GLN A 531 20.58 0.28 17.54
N TYR A 532 20.34 1.33 18.33
CA TYR A 532 19.01 1.93 18.51
C TYR A 532 18.70 3.07 17.55
N CYS A 533 19.64 3.50 16.69
CA CYS A 533 19.33 4.47 15.65
C CYS A 533 18.55 3.78 14.50
N PRO A 534 17.23 4.00 14.37
CA PRO A 534 16.40 3.28 13.39
C PRO A 534 16.75 3.65 11.94
N TYR A 535 17.47 4.75 11.74
CA TYR A 535 17.79 5.28 10.40
C TYR A 535 19.26 5.11 10.02
N ASN A 536 20.04 4.39 10.84
CA ASN A 536 21.49 4.24 10.65
C ASN A 536 22.22 5.58 10.45
N ALA A 537 21.71 6.64 11.09
CA ALA A 537 22.31 7.97 11.02
C ALA A 537 23.61 8.08 11.82
N ILE A 538 23.94 7.09 12.65
CA ILE A 538 25.09 7.07 13.53
C ILE A 538 25.97 5.86 13.22
N SER A 539 27.27 6.07 13.09
CA SER A 539 28.27 5.00 13.09
C SER A 539 29.44 5.37 14.00
N ILE A 540 30.00 4.37 14.68
CA ILE A 540 31.16 4.51 15.58
C ILE A 540 32.21 3.50 15.14
N SER A 541 33.48 3.95 15.08
CA SER A 541 34.63 3.11 14.76
C SER A 541 35.81 3.38 15.75
#